data_de0642cd17472c87ba8b55f6133d3208
#
_entry.id   de0642cd17472c87ba8b55f6133d3208
#
_cell.length_a   1.000
_cell.length_b   1.000
_cell.length_c   1.000
_cell.angle_alpha   90.00
_cell.angle_beta   90.00
_cell.angle_gamma   90.00
#
_symmetry.space_group_name_H-M   'P 1'
#
loop_
_entity.id
_entity.type
_entity.pdbx_description
1 polymer ?
#
loop_
_entity_poly.entity_id
_entity_poly.type
_entity_poly.pdbx_seq_one_letter_code
_entity_poly.pdbx_strand_id
1 'polypeptide(L)'
;MTIDTAVLSNEERISFALRSLYHRRGCKPYRMSRFEDYELYMKNKDFLPSPEVISFTDTNGKLKALKPDVTLSIVRSYRPADGEVQKFYYDENVFRVSETSRRFREIRQTGLEVLGSLDAACIDEVLSFALESLSLISPDSRLCVSLLGIVEGLLDMLKLEGEARSAVLRCMGEKNVHELRAVCESAGLKAGDAERLARLTLCSAAPQDALPELAAIGCPELSEAERLAKGLPPEAEGRVSLDFSILGDMRYYSGIVFQGYVRGVPSSVLSGGSYDRLLHRMGKPGRAVGFACYLDKLERLEEVRRDA
;
A
#
# COMPACT_ATOMS: atom_id res chain seq x y z
N MET A 1 -0.33 -7.69 37.70
CA MET A 1 -0.79 -8.82 36.87
C MET A 1 0.26 -8.99 35.77
N THR A 2 1.05 -10.04 35.80
CA THR A 2 2.06 -10.34 34.79
C THR A 2 1.39 -11.21 33.73
N ILE A 3 1.37 -10.76 32.48
CA ILE A 3 0.82 -11.54 31.37
C ILE A 3 1.90 -12.52 30.94
N ASP A 4 1.59 -13.81 30.94
CA ASP A 4 2.45 -14.84 30.36
C ASP A 4 2.36 -14.76 28.82
N THR A 5 3.40 -14.21 28.21
CA THR A 5 3.47 -14.06 26.75
C THR A 5 3.82 -15.35 26.02
N ALA A 6 4.18 -16.42 26.74
CA ALA A 6 4.51 -17.72 26.15
C ALA A 6 3.30 -18.42 25.52
N VAL A 7 2.08 -18.06 25.96
CA VAL A 7 0.82 -18.61 25.39
C VAL A 7 0.42 -17.96 24.07
N LEU A 8 1.05 -16.85 23.68
CA LEU A 8 0.71 -16.14 22.45
C LEU A 8 1.32 -16.83 21.22
N SER A 9 0.51 -16.98 20.19
CA SER A 9 1.02 -17.32 18.84
C SER A 9 1.97 -16.23 18.34
N ASN A 10 2.74 -16.53 17.31
CA ASN A 10 3.62 -15.53 16.70
C ASN A 10 2.83 -14.34 16.13
N GLU A 11 1.72 -14.64 15.47
CA GLU A 11 0.79 -13.63 14.95
C GLU A 11 0.28 -12.70 16.05
N GLU A 12 -0.14 -13.25 17.19
CA GLU A 12 -0.61 -12.46 18.33
C GLU A 12 0.50 -11.60 18.93
N ARG A 13 1.73 -12.14 19.06
CA ARG A 13 2.89 -11.38 19.54
C ARG A 13 3.21 -10.20 18.61
N ILE A 14 3.22 -10.45 17.30
CA ILE A 14 3.48 -9.40 16.30
C ILE A 14 2.36 -8.36 16.32
N SER A 15 1.09 -8.76 16.32
CA SER A 15 -0.04 -7.85 16.43
C SER A 15 0.08 -6.97 17.69
N PHE A 16 0.40 -7.57 18.83
CA PHE A 16 0.57 -6.83 20.07
C PHE A 16 1.73 -5.84 20.01
N ALA A 17 2.86 -6.22 19.41
CA ALA A 17 4.02 -5.36 19.23
C ALA A 17 3.71 -4.17 18.32
N LEU A 18 3.03 -4.41 17.19
CA LEU A 18 2.61 -3.36 16.24
C LEU A 18 1.65 -2.37 16.91
N ARG A 19 0.62 -2.85 17.59
CA ARG A 19 -0.33 -2.00 18.32
C ARG A 19 0.37 -1.16 19.40
N SER A 20 1.33 -1.76 20.10
CA SER A 20 2.14 -1.07 21.11
C SER A 20 3.00 0.03 20.49
N LEU A 21 3.62 -0.24 19.33
CA LEU A 21 4.37 0.75 18.55
C LEU A 21 3.48 1.95 18.20
N TYR A 22 2.34 1.72 17.56
CA TYR A 22 1.45 2.79 17.09
C TYR A 22 0.87 3.59 18.25
N HIS A 23 0.48 2.91 19.34
CA HIS A 23 -0.03 3.59 20.53
C HIS A 23 1.02 4.51 21.17
N ARG A 24 2.28 4.04 21.35
CA ARG A 24 3.37 4.85 21.90
C ARG A 24 3.71 6.07 21.04
N ARG A 25 3.50 5.97 19.74
CA ARG A 25 3.70 7.06 18.76
C ARG A 25 2.46 7.97 18.63
N GLY A 26 1.48 7.87 19.55
CA GLY A 26 0.33 8.76 19.67
C GLY A 26 -0.83 8.48 18.73
N CYS A 27 -0.85 7.32 18.07
CA CYS A 27 -1.99 6.93 17.23
C CYS A 27 -3.18 6.48 18.09
N LYS A 28 -4.39 6.80 17.67
CA LYS A 28 -5.64 6.43 18.36
C LYS A 28 -6.14 5.07 17.85
N PRO A 29 -6.61 4.17 18.74
CA PRO A 29 -7.19 2.91 18.30
C PRO A 29 -8.52 3.14 17.55
N TYR A 30 -8.68 2.49 16.41
CA TYR A 30 -9.93 2.43 15.67
C TYR A 30 -10.49 1.02 15.72
N ARG A 31 -11.79 0.93 15.99
CA ARG A 31 -12.54 -0.33 15.99
C ARG A 31 -13.79 -0.17 15.15
N MET A 32 -14.13 -1.19 14.40
CA MET A 32 -15.33 -1.20 13.58
C MET A 32 -16.14 -2.48 13.78
N SER A 33 -17.41 -2.41 13.38
CA SER A 33 -18.27 -3.60 13.31
C SER A 33 -17.74 -4.57 12.25
N ARG A 34 -18.00 -5.86 12.46
CA ARG A 34 -17.81 -6.88 11.41
C ARG A 34 -18.84 -6.74 10.28
N PHE A 35 -19.98 -6.14 10.61
CA PHE A 35 -21.15 -5.99 9.74
C PHE A 35 -21.33 -4.52 9.39
N GLU A 36 -21.32 -4.22 8.11
CA GLU A 36 -21.47 -2.88 7.59
C GLU A 36 -22.62 -2.83 6.58
N ASP A 37 -23.06 -1.63 6.24
CA ASP A 37 -24.05 -1.49 5.18
C ASP A 37 -23.44 -1.83 3.82
N TYR A 38 -24.06 -2.77 3.09
CA TYR A 38 -23.62 -3.20 1.76
C TYR A 38 -23.48 -2.02 0.79
N GLU A 39 -24.39 -1.05 0.91
CA GLU A 39 -24.39 0.15 0.06
C GLU A 39 -23.11 0.99 0.16
N LEU A 40 -22.46 1.03 1.34
CA LEU A 40 -21.19 1.72 1.53
C LEU A 40 -20.14 1.19 0.54
N TYR A 41 -20.05 -0.12 0.43
CA TYR A 41 -19.08 -0.78 -0.43
C TYR A 41 -19.44 -0.67 -1.90
N MET A 42 -20.71 -0.77 -2.25
CA MET A 42 -21.16 -0.67 -3.65
C MET A 42 -20.95 0.73 -4.22
N LYS A 43 -21.17 1.78 -3.44
CA LYS A 43 -20.87 3.17 -3.86
C LYS A 43 -19.37 3.44 -4.06
N ASN A 44 -18.51 2.63 -3.44
CA ASN A 44 -17.08 2.80 -3.44
C ASN A 44 -16.33 1.56 -3.93
N LYS A 45 -16.97 0.72 -4.77
CA LYS A 45 -16.41 -0.57 -5.21
C LYS A 45 -15.06 -0.44 -5.92
N ASP A 46 -14.82 0.67 -6.60
CA ASP A 46 -13.57 0.94 -7.32
C ASP A 46 -12.37 1.14 -6.37
N PHE A 47 -12.64 1.34 -5.08
CA PHE A 47 -11.63 1.47 -4.01
C PHE A 47 -11.52 0.21 -3.14
N LEU A 48 -12.18 -0.88 -3.51
CA LEU A 48 -12.06 -2.14 -2.77
C LEU A 48 -10.94 -2.99 -3.33
N PRO A 49 -10.16 -3.67 -2.45
CA PRO A 49 -9.14 -4.61 -2.87
C PRO A 49 -9.67 -5.85 -3.60
N SER A 50 -10.98 -6.11 -3.49
CA SER A 50 -11.69 -7.18 -4.19
C SER A 50 -13.03 -6.67 -4.68
N PRO A 51 -13.43 -6.94 -5.93
CA PRO A 51 -14.71 -6.49 -6.47
C PRO A 51 -15.91 -7.20 -5.84
N GLU A 52 -15.68 -8.32 -5.18
CA GLU A 52 -16.73 -9.13 -4.57
C GLU A 52 -16.79 -8.89 -3.05
N VAL A 53 -18.00 -8.60 -2.58
CA VAL A 53 -18.32 -8.35 -1.18
C VAL A 53 -19.23 -9.45 -0.67
N ILE A 54 -18.85 -10.09 0.43
CA ILE A 54 -19.69 -11.11 1.08
C ILE A 54 -20.86 -10.39 1.74
N SER A 55 -22.08 -10.66 1.27
CA SER A 55 -23.29 -10.00 1.73
C SER A 55 -24.30 -10.98 2.32
N PHE A 56 -25.16 -10.48 3.18
CA PHE A 56 -26.26 -11.21 3.81
C PHE A 56 -27.37 -10.26 4.21
N THR A 57 -28.57 -10.79 4.46
CA THR A 57 -29.71 -10.03 4.94
C THR A 57 -29.73 -10.06 6.48
N ASP A 58 -29.83 -8.91 7.13
CA ASP A 58 -29.96 -8.83 8.58
C ASP A 58 -31.40 -9.16 9.05
N THR A 59 -31.61 -9.15 10.34
CA THR A 59 -32.91 -9.46 10.98
C THR A 59 -34.01 -8.44 10.63
N ASN A 60 -33.64 -7.26 10.12
CA ASN A 60 -34.56 -6.21 9.71
C ASN A 60 -34.81 -6.21 8.18
N GLY A 61 -34.30 -7.21 7.47
CA GLY A 61 -34.41 -7.33 6.02
C GLY A 61 -33.45 -6.41 5.23
N LYS A 62 -32.51 -5.73 5.89
CA LYS A 62 -31.52 -4.87 5.23
C LYS A 62 -30.34 -5.69 4.75
N LEU A 63 -29.82 -5.35 3.57
CA LEU A 63 -28.61 -5.95 3.03
C LEU A 63 -27.38 -5.42 3.76
N LYS A 64 -26.64 -6.32 4.36
CA LYS A 64 -25.39 -6.07 5.07
C LYS A 64 -24.23 -6.77 4.36
N ALA A 65 -23.03 -6.38 4.73
CA ALA A 65 -21.78 -6.97 4.24
C ALA A 65 -20.85 -7.31 5.39
N LEU A 66 -20.12 -8.40 5.25
CA LEU A 66 -18.88 -8.59 6.01
C LEU A 66 -17.84 -7.59 5.48
N LYS A 67 -17.19 -6.86 6.40
CA LYS A 67 -16.23 -5.81 6.03
C LYS A 67 -15.08 -6.35 5.16
N PRO A 68 -14.91 -5.92 3.90
CA PRO A 68 -13.78 -6.32 3.05
C PRO A 68 -12.56 -5.43 3.26
N ASP A 69 -12.74 -4.27 3.92
CA ASP A 69 -11.74 -3.22 4.06
C ASP A 69 -11.99 -2.40 5.33
N VAL A 70 -10.91 -1.87 5.93
CA VAL A 70 -10.98 -1.03 7.13
C VAL A 70 -10.89 0.46 6.76
N THR A 71 -10.10 0.80 5.76
CA THR A 71 -9.81 2.18 5.35
C THR A 71 -11.07 2.95 4.98
N LEU A 72 -11.98 2.33 4.20
CA LEU A 72 -13.28 2.92 3.85
C LEU A 72 -14.09 3.32 5.08
N SER A 73 -14.09 2.49 6.13
CA SER A 73 -14.83 2.78 7.36
C SER A 73 -14.18 3.90 8.16
N ILE A 74 -12.84 3.96 8.19
CA ILE A 74 -12.11 5.06 8.81
C ILE A 74 -12.41 6.37 8.08
N VAL A 75 -12.31 6.39 6.75
CA VAL A 75 -12.63 7.58 5.94
C VAL A 75 -14.07 8.03 6.16
N ARG A 76 -15.04 7.12 6.20
CA ARG A 76 -16.44 7.44 6.52
C ARG A 76 -16.57 8.13 7.89
N SER A 77 -15.85 7.62 8.88
CA SER A 77 -15.92 8.10 10.27
C SER A 77 -15.09 9.36 10.50
N TYR A 78 -14.11 9.62 9.63
CA TYR A 78 -13.24 10.78 9.72
C TYR A 78 -14.04 12.09 9.73
N ARG A 79 -13.69 12.98 10.66
CA ARG A 79 -14.26 14.32 10.78
C ARG A 79 -13.12 15.32 10.62
N PRO A 80 -13.04 15.95 9.44
CA PRO A 80 -11.97 16.91 9.19
C PRO A 80 -12.08 18.12 10.13
N ALA A 81 -10.94 18.58 10.62
CA ALA A 81 -10.78 19.84 11.31
C ALA A 81 -9.60 20.58 10.69
N ASP A 82 -9.69 21.90 10.60
CA ASP A 82 -8.68 22.71 9.91
C ASP A 82 -7.30 22.57 10.57
N GLY A 83 -6.31 22.24 9.75
CA GLY A 83 -4.93 22.05 10.17
C GLY A 83 -4.66 20.80 11.01
N GLU A 84 -5.67 19.98 11.30
CA GLU A 84 -5.50 18.78 12.13
C GLU A 84 -5.00 17.59 11.29
N VAL A 85 -4.12 16.78 11.91
CA VAL A 85 -3.71 15.47 11.43
C VAL A 85 -4.21 14.43 12.42
N GLN A 86 -5.00 13.47 11.94
CA GLN A 86 -5.54 12.38 12.74
C GLN A 86 -4.83 11.07 12.37
N LYS A 87 -4.36 10.35 13.39
CA LYS A 87 -3.64 9.07 13.23
C LYS A 87 -4.42 7.97 13.92
N PHE A 88 -4.80 6.95 13.16
CA PHE A 88 -5.55 5.80 13.65
C PHE A 88 -4.77 4.51 13.39
N TYR A 89 -4.81 3.59 14.34
CA TYR A 89 -4.38 2.22 14.12
C TYR A 89 -5.51 1.25 14.41
N TYR A 90 -5.47 0.10 13.74
CA TYR A 90 -6.45 -0.96 13.89
C TYR A 90 -5.80 -2.34 13.94
N ASP A 91 -6.51 -3.31 14.52
CA ASP A 91 -6.22 -4.74 14.48
C ASP A 91 -7.56 -5.44 14.24
N GLU A 92 -7.82 -5.78 12.99
CA GLU A 92 -9.15 -6.16 12.51
C GLU A 92 -9.10 -7.29 11.50
N ASN A 93 -10.12 -8.16 11.52
CA ASN A 93 -10.31 -9.15 10.48
C ASN A 93 -11.15 -8.55 9.34
N VAL A 94 -10.70 -8.72 8.11
CA VAL A 94 -11.44 -8.41 6.89
C VAL A 94 -11.80 -9.70 6.15
N PHE A 95 -12.90 -9.65 5.40
CA PHE A 95 -13.48 -10.83 4.76
C PHE A 95 -13.54 -10.60 3.26
N ARG A 96 -12.85 -11.45 2.50
CA ARG A 96 -12.75 -11.32 1.03
C ARG A 96 -13.02 -12.62 0.33
N VAL A 97 -13.43 -12.53 -0.92
CA VAL A 97 -13.48 -13.68 -1.83
C VAL A 97 -12.11 -13.80 -2.49
N SER A 98 -11.49 -14.97 -2.41
CA SER A 98 -10.24 -15.24 -3.12
C SER A 98 -10.50 -15.30 -4.62
N GLU A 99 -9.79 -14.51 -5.40
CA GLU A 99 -9.91 -14.52 -6.86
C GLU A 99 -9.56 -15.88 -7.48
N THR A 100 -8.54 -16.53 -6.93
CA THR A 100 -8.04 -17.82 -7.46
C THR A 100 -8.90 -19.00 -7.05
N SER A 101 -9.21 -19.13 -5.74
CA SER A 101 -9.93 -20.30 -5.20
C SER A 101 -11.45 -20.10 -5.09
N ARG A 102 -11.93 -18.87 -5.27
CA ARG A 102 -13.33 -18.46 -5.10
C ARG A 102 -13.89 -18.75 -3.69
N ARG A 103 -13.02 -19.00 -2.71
CA ARG A 103 -13.38 -19.28 -1.33
C ARG A 103 -13.38 -18.01 -0.51
N PHE A 104 -14.21 -17.98 0.52
CA PHE A 104 -14.19 -16.92 1.52
C PHE A 104 -12.92 -17.02 2.36
N ARG A 105 -12.29 -15.87 2.56
CA ARG A 105 -11.09 -15.75 3.40
C ARG A 105 -11.33 -14.71 4.48
N GLU A 106 -10.95 -15.06 5.68
CA GLU A 106 -10.74 -14.15 6.78
C GLU A 106 -9.26 -13.79 6.83
N ILE A 107 -8.95 -12.50 6.79
CA ILE A 107 -7.59 -11.98 6.71
C ILE A 107 -7.41 -11.03 7.90
N ARG A 108 -6.51 -11.37 8.81
CA ARG A 108 -6.19 -10.48 9.92
C ARG A 108 -5.20 -9.42 9.49
N GLN A 109 -5.53 -8.17 9.78
CA GLN A 109 -4.74 -7.01 9.42
C GLN A 109 -4.52 -6.12 10.63
N THR A 110 -3.26 -5.72 10.85
CA THR A 110 -2.93 -4.62 11.76
C THR A 110 -2.40 -3.48 10.92
N GLY A 111 -3.01 -2.30 11.02
CA GLY A 111 -2.69 -1.19 10.12
C GLY A 111 -2.73 0.16 10.80
N LEU A 112 -2.26 1.15 10.04
CA LEU A 112 -2.17 2.56 10.41
C LEU A 112 -2.74 3.42 9.30
N GLU A 113 -3.57 4.41 9.66
CA GLU A 113 -4.12 5.40 8.75
C GLU A 113 -3.91 6.80 9.30
N VAL A 114 -3.40 7.69 8.47
CA VAL A 114 -3.13 9.11 8.78
C VAL A 114 -3.88 9.98 7.81
N LEU A 115 -4.75 10.85 8.32
CA LEU A 115 -5.66 11.67 7.52
C LEU A 115 -5.64 13.12 8.01
N GLY A 116 -5.80 14.06 7.11
CA GLY A 116 -5.90 15.48 7.44
C GLY A 116 -5.05 16.39 6.57
N SER A 117 -4.52 17.43 7.15
CA SER A 117 -3.63 18.41 6.49
C SER A 117 -2.20 17.86 6.43
N LEU A 118 -1.99 16.81 5.60
CA LEU A 118 -0.71 16.11 5.52
C LEU A 118 0.29 16.87 4.66
N ASP A 119 1.47 17.07 5.20
CA ASP A 119 2.66 17.54 4.50
C ASP A 119 3.62 16.37 4.16
N ALA A 120 4.78 16.70 3.62
CA ALA A 120 5.79 15.71 3.28
C ALA A 120 6.35 14.98 4.51
N ALA A 121 6.46 15.67 5.65
CA ALA A 121 6.96 15.07 6.89
C ALA A 121 6.00 14.00 7.43
N CYS A 122 4.69 14.19 7.24
CA CYS A 122 3.69 13.17 7.58
C CYS A 122 3.87 11.89 6.75
N ILE A 123 4.19 12.03 5.46
CA ILE A 123 4.47 10.88 4.58
C ILE A 123 5.73 10.14 5.06
N ASP A 124 6.81 10.87 5.37
CA ASP A 124 8.06 10.30 5.88
C ASP A 124 7.85 9.58 7.22
N GLU A 125 7.01 10.15 8.09
CA GLU A 125 6.63 9.49 9.34
C GLU A 125 5.89 8.17 9.10
N VAL A 126 4.98 8.09 8.12
CA VAL A 126 4.29 6.83 7.79
C VAL A 126 5.25 5.80 7.21
N LEU A 127 6.22 6.19 6.39
CA LEU A 127 7.27 5.29 5.92
C LEU A 127 8.16 4.78 7.07
N SER A 128 8.47 5.64 8.05
CA SER A 128 9.15 5.23 9.28
C SER A 128 8.34 4.20 10.06
N PHE A 129 7.03 4.41 10.23
CA PHE A 129 6.15 3.42 10.85
C PHE A 129 6.15 2.09 10.07
N ALA A 130 6.14 2.12 8.74
CA ALA A 130 6.18 0.92 7.92
C ALA A 130 7.49 0.15 8.11
N LEU A 131 8.63 0.84 8.14
CA LEU A 131 9.95 0.25 8.40
C LEU A 131 10.07 -0.35 9.81
N GLU A 132 9.62 0.38 10.83
CA GLU A 132 9.59 -0.11 12.21
C GLU A 132 8.68 -1.34 12.33
N SER A 133 7.52 -1.32 11.67
CA SER A 133 6.58 -2.46 11.64
C SER A 133 7.21 -3.69 11.00
N LEU A 134 7.91 -3.51 9.87
CA LEU A 134 8.65 -4.58 9.21
C LEU A 134 9.77 -5.13 10.09
N SER A 135 10.46 -4.26 10.85
CA SER A 135 11.50 -4.69 11.80
C SER A 135 10.97 -5.55 12.94
N LEU A 136 9.75 -5.25 13.41
CA LEU A 136 9.06 -6.07 14.41
C LEU A 136 8.63 -7.44 13.85
N ILE A 137 8.33 -7.50 12.56
CA ILE A 137 7.96 -8.76 11.89
C ILE A 137 9.23 -9.60 11.63
N SER A 138 10.25 -9.01 11.01
CA SER A 138 11.50 -9.70 10.71
C SER A 138 12.67 -8.71 10.48
N PRO A 139 13.86 -8.99 10.99
CA PRO A 139 15.06 -8.20 10.65
C PRO A 139 15.40 -8.28 9.16
N ASP A 140 15.12 -9.43 8.51
CA ASP A 140 15.33 -9.63 7.07
C ASP A 140 14.11 -9.13 6.28
N SER A 141 13.85 -7.83 6.39
CA SER A 141 12.73 -7.19 5.71
C SER A 141 13.18 -6.03 4.83
N ARG A 142 12.39 -5.75 3.80
CA ARG A 142 12.67 -4.68 2.84
C ARG A 142 11.39 -3.94 2.50
N LEU A 143 11.46 -2.60 2.39
CA LEU A 143 10.38 -1.73 1.95
C LEU A 143 10.68 -1.26 0.52
N CYS A 144 9.81 -1.60 -0.41
CA CYS A 144 9.88 -1.15 -1.79
C CYS A 144 8.85 -0.03 -1.98
N VAL A 145 9.29 1.09 -2.54
CA VAL A 145 8.51 2.33 -2.67
C VAL A 145 8.41 2.70 -4.15
N SER A 146 7.24 3.07 -4.60
CA SER A 146 6.99 3.65 -5.93
C SER A 146 6.43 5.05 -5.79
N LEU A 147 6.95 5.97 -6.58
CA LEU A 147 6.47 7.33 -6.70
C LEU A 147 5.64 7.43 -7.98
N LEU A 148 4.32 7.34 -7.83
CA LEU A 148 3.40 7.30 -8.97
C LEU A 148 3.46 8.56 -9.82
N GLY A 149 3.79 9.72 -9.24
CA GLY A 149 3.97 10.97 -9.98
C GLY A 149 5.07 10.88 -11.04
N ILE A 150 6.15 10.13 -10.79
CA ILE A 150 7.22 9.88 -11.78
C ILE A 150 6.70 9.00 -12.93
N VAL A 151 5.94 7.96 -12.60
CA VAL A 151 5.35 7.06 -13.61
C VAL A 151 4.32 7.81 -14.45
N GLU A 152 3.35 8.47 -13.80
CA GLU A 152 2.30 9.25 -14.46
C GLU A 152 2.91 10.35 -15.33
N GLY A 153 3.87 11.11 -14.80
CA GLY A 153 4.52 12.19 -15.52
C GLY A 153 5.30 11.72 -16.76
N LEU A 154 5.97 10.55 -16.69
CA LEU A 154 6.63 9.99 -17.89
C LEU A 154 5.60 9.53 -18.93
N LEU A 155 4.51 8.88 -18.52
CA LEU A 155 3.43 8.47 -19.43
C LEU A 155 2.76 9.67 -20.10
N ASP A 156 2.52 10.75 -19.35
CA ASP A 156 1.92 12.00 -19.85
C ASP A 156 2.86 12.71 -20.83
N MET A 157 4.17 12.77 -20.54
CA MET A 157 5.19 13.31 -21.43
C MET A 157 5.22 12.54 -22.75
N LEU A 158 5.02 11.23 -22.72
CA LEU A 158 4.98 10.36 -23.89
C LEU A 158 3.60 10.33 -24.55
N LYS A 159 2.61 11.09 -24.03
CA LYS A 159 1.24 11.18 -24.55
C LYS A 159 0.54 9.81 -24.65
N LEU A 160 0.84 8.93 -23.70
CA LEU A 160 0.17 7.64 -23.61
C LEU A 160 -1.18 7.79 -22.93
N GLU A 161 -2.25 7.43 -23.62
CA GLU A 161 -3.64 7.54 -23.17
C GLU A 161 -4.41 6.24 -23.42
N GLY A 162 -5.60 6.12 -22.80
CA GLY A 162 -6.55 5.05 -23.05
C GLY A 162 -6.00 3.64 -22.87
N GLU A 163 -6.25 2.78 -23.84
CA GLU A 163 -5.85 1.35 -23.80
C GLU A 163 -4.33 1.17 -23.82
N ALA A 164 -3.59 1.99 -24.57
CA ALA A 164 -2.14 1.91 -24.64
C ALA A 164 -1.51 2.22 -23.27
N ARG A 165 -1.98 3.27 -22.58
CA ARG A 165 -1.55 3.59 -21.21
C ARG A 165 -1.82 2.43 -20.26
N SER A 166 -3.02 1.85 -20.31
CA SER A 166 -3.41 0.72 -19.47
C SER A 166 -2.56 -0.53 -19.71
N ALA A 167 -2.26 -0.82 -20.99
CA ALA A 167 -1.41 -1.94 -21.37
C ALA A 167 0.04 -1.74 -20.90
N VAL A 168 0.60 -0.53 -21.06
CA VAL A 168 1.94 -0.19 -20.57
C VAL A 168 2.01 -0.35 -19.05
N LEU A 169 1.05 0.18 -18.29
CA LEU A 169 1.00 0.04 -16.84
C LEU A 169 0.92 -1.42 -16.40
N ARG A 170 0.14 -2.25 -17.09
CA ARG A 170 0.09 -3.69 -16.83
C ARG A 170 1.46 -4.33 -17.04
N CYS A 171 2.11 -4.07 -18.18
CA CYS A 171 3.44 -4.60 -18.47
C CYS A 171 4.49 -4.15 -17.45
N MET A 172 4.41 -2.89 -16.98
CA MET A 172 5.28 -2.38 -15.91
C MET A 172 5.06 -3.16 -14.60
N GLY A 173 3.80 -3.34 -14.19
CA GLY A 173 3.46 -4.09 -12.97
C GLY A 173 3.93 -5.54 -12.99
N GLU A 174 3.92 -6.17 -14.15
CA GLU A 174 4.39 -7.53 -14.39
C GLU A 174 5.90 -7.62 -14.66
N LYS A 175 6.61 -6.50 -14.74
CA LYS A 175 8.02 -6.40 -15.19
C LYS A 175 8.25 -7.06 -16.57
N ASN A 176 7.22 -7.08 -17.40
CA ASN A 176 7.27 -7.68 -18.75
C ASN A 176 7.75 -6.64 -19.78
N VAL A 177 9.05 -6.34 -19.75
CA VAL A 177 9.65 -5.33 -20.64
C VAL A 177 9.64 -5.74 -22.12
N HIS A 178 9.53 -7.04 -22.42
CA HIS A 178 9.42 -7.51 -23.81
C HIS A 178 8.07 -7.08 -24.39
N GLU A 179 6.98 -7.41 -23.74
CA GLU A 179 5.64 -7.02 -24.16
C GLU A 179 5.46 -5.48 -24.10
N LEU A 180 6.06 -4.82 -23.09
CA LEU A 180 6.04 -3.35 -22.98
C LEU A 180 6.57 -2.69 -24.24
N ARG A 181 7.71 -3.16 -24.79
CA ARG A 181 8.26 -2.61 -26.05
C ARG A 181 7.32 -2.82 -27.22
N ALA A 182 6.69 -3.99 -27.34
CA ALA A 182 5.73 -4.28 -28.41
C ALA A 182 4.47 -3.41 -28.30
N VAL A 183 3.96 -3.19 -27.09
CA VAL A 183 2.83 -2.27 -26.82
C VAL A 183 3.20 -0.85 -27.21
N CYS A 184 4.38 -0.36 -26.84
CA CYS A 184 4.87 0.97 -27.18
C CYS A 184 5.00 1.16 -28.70
N GLU A 185 5.55 0.17 -29.40
CA GLU A 185 5.66 0.19 -30.88
C GLU A 185 4.27 0.27 -31.54
N SER A 186 3.31 -0.57 -31.06
CA SER A 186 1.94 -0.56 -31.54
C SER A 186 1.20 0.76 -31.27
N ALA A 187 1.58 1.47 -30.20
CA ALA A 187 1.08 2.80 -29.87
C ALA A 187 1.81 3.92 -30.64
N GLY A 188 2.77 3.60 -31.51
CA GLY A 188 3.51 4.56 -32.33
C GLY A 188 4.62 5.30 -31.59
N LEU A 189 5.08 4.83 -30.44
CA LEU A 189 6.22 5.40 -29.72
C LEU A 189 7.53 5.08 -30.44
N LYS A 190 8.49 6.00 -30.34
CA LYS A 190 9.86 5.75 -30.80
C LYS A 190 10.55 4.71 -29.90
N ALA A 191 11.47 3.95 -30.48
CA ALA A 191 12.25 2.95 -29.74
C ALA A 191 12.95 3.51 -28.48
N GLY A 192 13.45 4.75 -28.56
CA GLY A 192 14.07 5.43 -27.42
C GLY A 192 13.10 5.70 -26.27
N ASP A 193 11.83 6.00 -26.57
CA ASP A 193 10.81 6.25 -25.56
C ASP A 193 10.34 4.93 -24.91
N ALA A 194 10.22 3.86 -25.70
CA ALA A 194 9.97 2.51 -25.17
C ALA A 194 11.10 2.06 -24.24
N GLU A 195 12.35 2.38 -24.58
CA GLU A 195 13.51 2.04 -23.73
C GLU A 195 13.51 2.84 -22.41
N ARG A 196 13.09 4.11 -22.41
CA ARG A 196 12.90 4.90 -21.18
C ARG A 196 11.92 4.23 -20.22
N LEU A 197 10.76 3.77 -20.71
CA LEU A 197 9.77 3.04 -19.93
C LEU A 197 10.30 1.69 -19.43
N ALA A 198 11.04 0.96 -20.27
CA ALA A 198 11.64 -0.31 -19.88
C ALA A 198 12.68 -0.12 -18.74
N ARG A 199 13.54 0.89 -18.87
CA ARG A 199 14.52 1.24 -17.83
C ARG A 199 13.84 1.64 -16.52
N LEU A 200 12.80 2.48 -16.57
CA LEU A 200 12.02 2.83 -15.39
C LEU A 200 11.38 1.61 -14.73
N THR A 201 10.80 0.70 -15.52
CA THR A 201 10.19 -0.56 -15.04
C THR A 201 11.19 -1.45 -14.30
N LEU A 202 12.44 -1.49 -14.77
CA LEU A 202 13.50 -2.33 -14.19
C LEU A 202 14.27 -1.61 -13.07
N CYS A 203 14.03 -0.32 -12.86
CA CYS A 203 14.68 0.44 -11.80
C CYS A 203 14.26 -0.12 -10.43
N SER A 204 15.21 -0.74 -9.74
CA SER A 204 15.05 -1.26 -8.39
C SER A 204 16.35 -1.03 -7.63
N ALA A 205 16.47 0.11 -6.97
CA ALA A 205 17.70 0.55 -6.30
C ALA A 205 17.38 1.37 -5.05
N ALA A 206 18.36 1.53 -4.17
CA ALA A 206 18.25 2.48 -3.06
C ALA A 206 17.93 3.89 -3.62
N PRO A 207 17.15 4.72 -2.90
CA PRO A 207 16.71 6.01 -3.44
C PRO A 207 17.84 6.90 -3.96
N GLN A 208 18.98 6.98 -3.24
CA GLN A 208 20.16 7.75 -3.65
C GLN A 208 20.82 7.19 -4.93
N ASP A 209 20.78 5.87 -5.12
CA ASP A 209 21.39 5.19 -6.26
C ASP A 209 20.46 5.23 -7.50
N ALA A 210 19.16 5.37 -7.29
CA ALA A 210 18.17 5.48 -8.36
C ALA A 210 18.16 6.87 -9.02
N LEU A 211 18.52 7.94 -8.31
CA LEU A 211 18.43 9.32 -8.82
C LEU A 211 19.19 9.55 -10.14
N PRO A 212 20.47 9.11 -10.30
CA PRO A 212 21.18 9.26 -11.56
C PRO A 212 20.48 8.55 -12.74
N GLU A 213 19.91 7.38 -12.49
CA GLU A 213 19.19 6.61 -13.50
C GLU A 213 17.87 7.29 -13.89
N LEU A 214 17.09 7.79 -12.91
CA LEU A 214 15.87 8.54 -13.16
C LEU A 214 16.14 9.83 -13.98
N ALA A 215 17.23 10.52 -13.66
CA ALA A 215 17.68 11.70 -14.43
C ALA A 215 18.08 11.32 -15.86
N ALA A 216 18.82 10.21 -16.05
CA ALA A 216 19.24 9.73 -17.37
C ALA A 216 18.06 9.20 -18.22
N ILE A 217 17.00 8.68 -17.59
CA ILE A 217 15.73 8.35 -18.24
C ILE A 217 15.01 9.63 -18.68
N GLY A 218 15.27 10.77 -18.04
CA GLY A 218 14.55 12.03 -18.25
C GLY A 218 13.17 12.01 -17.61
N CYS A 219 13.05 11.39 -16.43
CA CYS A 219 11.81 11.42 -15.65
C CYS A 219 11.50 12.85 -15.21
N PRO A 220 10.23 13.29 -15.27
CA PRO A 220 9.82 14.56 -14.71
C PRO A 220 9.78 14.47 -13.17
N GLU A 221 9.86 15.63 -12.52
CA GLU A 221 9.59 15.82 -11.09
C GLU A 221 10.34 14.88 -10.14
N LEU A 222 11.68 14.91 -10.18
CA LEU A 222 12.52 14.09 -9.29
C LEU A 222 12.55 14.59 -7.83
N SER A 223 11.95 15.73 -7.52
CA SER A 223 11.98 16.36 -6.21
C SER A 223 11.49 15.44 -5.06
N GLU A 224 10.49 14.61 -5.31
CA GLU A 224 10.00 13.66 -4.32
C GLU A 224 11.00 12.51 -4.09
N ALA A 225 11.64 12.01 -5.15
CA ALA A 225 12.70 11.01 -5.04
C ALA A 225 13.94 11.56 -4.33
N GLU A 226 14.33 12.81 -4.63
CA GLU A 226 15.42 13.51 -3.93
C GLU A 226 15.12 13.71 -2.46
N ARG A 227 13.88 14.12 -2.13
CA ARG A 227 13.43 14.27 -0.74
C ARG A 227 13.49 12.94 0.00
N LEU A 228 12.98 11.88 -0.60
CA LEU A 228 13.02 10.54 -0.02
C LEU A 228 14.46 10.07 0.20
N ALA A 229 15.36 10.28 -0.77
CA ALA A 229 16.77 9.94 -0.65
C ALA A 229 17.49 10.66 0.50
N LYS A 230 17.09 11.90 0.79
CA LYS A 230 17.66 12.71 1.88
C LYS A 230 17.00 12.49 3.24
N GLY A 231 15.71 12.11 3.23
CA GLY A 231 14.87 12.05 4.45
C GLY A 231 14.85 10.69 5.13
N LEU A 232 15.41 9.65 4.52
CA LEU A 232 15.41 8.32 5.13
C LEU A 232 16.38 8.27 6.33
N PRO A 233 15.96 7.67 7.46
CA PRO A 233 16.81 7.51 8.60
C PRO A 233 17.95 6.49 8.31
N PRO A 234 19.08 6.55 9.01
CA PRO A 234 20.22 5.63 8.80
C PRO A 234 19.83 4.13 8.88
N GLU A 235 18.84 3.81 9.72
CA GLU A 235 18.33 2.44 9.88
C GLU A 235 17.57 1.92 8.64
N ALA A 236 17.23 2.81 7.72
CA ALA A 236 16.61 2.48 6.44
C ALA A 236 17.63 2.10 5.36
N GLU A 237 18.93 2.35 5.60
CA GLU A 237 20.00 2.04 4.64
C GLU A 237 19.98 0.56 4.26
N GLY A 238 20.01 0.28 2.95
CA GLY A 238 19.93 -1.08 2.41
C GLY A 238 18.57 -1.77 2.58
N ARG A 239 17.58 -1.14 3.25
CA ARG A 239 16.27 -1.71 3.51
C ARG A 239 15.15 -1.04 2.73
N VAL A 240 15.41 0.11 2.13
CA VAL A 240 14.45 0.82 1.25
C VAL A 240 14.97 0.81 -0.17
N SER A 241 14.10 0.52 -1.13
CA SER A 241 14.39 0.64 -2.55
C SER A 241 13.23 1.33 -3.27
N LEU A 242 13.56 2.13 -4.30
CA LEU A 242 12.56 2.52 -5.29
C LEU A 242 12.29 1.34 -6.22
N ASP A 243 11.02 1.08 -6.55
CA ASP A 243 10.61 0.04 -7.51
C ASP A 243 9.33 0.50 -8.23
N PHE A 244 9.49 0.92 -9.47
CA PHE A 244 8.39 1.51 -10.26
C PHE A 244 7.47 0.47 -10.91
N SER A 245 7.68 -0.82 -10.64
CA SER A 245 6.70 -1.87 -10.95
C SER A 245 5.59 -1.98 -9.90
N ILE A 246 5.79 -1.38 -8.72
CA ILE A 246 4.76 -1.32 -7.67
C ILE A 246 3.82 -0.16 -8.00
N LEU A 247 2.78 -0.46 -8.76
CA LEU A 247 1.81 0.54 -9.19
C LEU A 247 0.56 0.57 -8.29
N GLY A 248 0.29 -0.54 -7.58
CA GLY A 248 -0.95 -0.68 -6.84
C GLY A 248 -2.17 -0.56 -7.76
N ASP A 249 -3.34 -0.29 -7.18
CA ASP A 249 -4.46 0.21 -7.98
C ASP A 249 -4.34 1.73 -8.07
N MET A 250 -3.92 2.24 -9.22
CA MET A 250 -3.75 3.68 -9.46
C MET A 250 -5.08 4.45 -9.45
N ARG A 251 -6.23 3.78 -9.43
CA ARG A 251 -7.53 4.42 -9.18
C ARG A 251 -7.69 4.74 -7.70
N TYR A 252 -7.11 3.90 -6.84
CA TYR A 252 -7.13 4.04 -5.39
C TYR A 252 -5.99 4.91 -4.88
N TYR A 253 -4.73 4.61 -5.26
CA TYR A 253 -3.55 5.30 -4.79
C TYR A 253 -3.24 6.56 -5.59
N SER A 254 -2.62 7.54 -4.90
CA SER A 254 -2.16 8.80 -5.47
C SER A 254 -0.82 9.20 -4.83
N GLY A 255 0.19 9.50 -5.65
CA GLY A 255 1.50 9.91 -5.14
C GLY A 255 2.40 8.73 -4.78
N ILE A 256 2.40 8.28 -3.53
CA ILE A 256 3.29 7.21 -3.07
C ILE A 256 2.53 5.89 -2.87
N VAL A 257 3.17 4.79 -3.29
CA VAL A 257 2.73 3.42 -2.98
C VAL A 257 3.94 2.63 -2.48
N PHE A 258 3.74 1.76 -1.50
CA PHE A 258 4.83 0.95 -0.97
C PHE A 258 4.38 -0.44 -0.55
N GLN A 259 5.31 -1.38 -0.61
CA GLN A 259 5.12 -2.77 -0.19
C GLN A 259 6.30 -3.24 0.64
N GLY A 260 6.00 -3.94 1.72
CA GLY A 260 6.97 -4.55 2.61
C GLY A 260 7.10 -6.05 2.36
N TYR A 261 8.34 -6.51 2.23
CA TYR A 261 8.67 -7.91 2.01
C TYR A 261 9.53 -8.44 3.14
N VAL A 262 9.38 -9.72 3.42
CA VAL A 262 10.18 -10.46 4.39
C VAL A 262 10.75 -11.69 3.72
N ARG A 263 12.02 -11.99 3.99
CA ARG A 263 12.67 -13.18 3.44
C ARG A 263 11.92 -14.45 3.85
N GLY A 264 11.67 -15.32 2.88
CA GLY A 264 10.93 -16.57 3.07
C GLY A 264 9.42 -16.45 2.88
N VAL A 265 8.86 -15.23 2.71
CA VAL A 265 7.45 -15.02 2.37
C VAL A 265 7.34 -14.58 0.90
N PRO A 266 6.65 -15.34 0.04
CA PRO A 266 6.66 -15.09 -1.41
C PRO A 266 5.83 -13.87 -1.86
N SER A 267 5.09 -13.24 -0.94
CA SER A 267 4.26 -12.07 -1.23
C SER A 267 4.52 -10.97 -0.21
N SER A 268 4.12 -9.73 -0.54
CA SER A 268 4.23 -8.61 0.40
C SER A 268 3.45 -8.91 1.69
N VAL A 269 4.08 -8.63 2.83
CA VAL A 269 3.47 -8.75 4.18
C VAL A 269 2.94 -7.42 4.70
N LEU A 270 3.28 -6.34 4.02
CA LEU A 270 2.79 -4.99 4.27
C LEU A 270 2.50 -4.31 2.93
N SER A 271 1.41 -3.55 2.84
CA SER A 271 1.08 -2.74 1.66
C SER A 271 0.40 -1.46 2.09
N GLY A 272 0.77 -0.37 1.44
CA GLY A 272 0.22 0.96 1.74
C GLY A 272 0.51 1.98 0.66
N GLY A 273 0.06 3.22 0.93
CA GLY A 273 0.24 4.36 0.04
C GLY A 273 -0.70 5.51 0.37
N SER A 274 -0.59 6.60 -0.40
CA SER A 274 -1.50 7.74 -0.31
C SER A 274 -2.78 7.44 -1.08
N TYR A 275 -3.94 7.79 -0.49
CA TYR A 275 -5.26 7.53 -1.08
C TYR A 275 -6.18 8.76 -1.00
N ASP A 276 -5.64 9.93 -1.33
CA ASP A 276 -6.35 11.22 -1.33
C ASP A 276 -7.63 11.15 -2.18
N ARG A 277 -7.61 10.39 -3.29
CA ARG A 277 -8.76 10.20 -4.19
C ARG A 277 -9.97 9.62 -3.46
N LEU A 278 -9.77 8.68 -2.53
CA LEU A 278 -10.86 8.12 -1.73
C LEU A 278 -11.50 9.18 -0.81
N LEU A 279 -10.68 10.00 -0.14
CA LEU A 279 -11.19 11.10 0.68
C LEU A 279 -12.08 12.04 -0.14
N HIS A 280 -11.57 12.50 -1.28
CA HIS A 280 -12.28 13.43 -2.16
C HIS A 280 -13.58 12.80 -2.69
N ARG A 281 -13.56 11.51 -3.08
CA ARG A 281 -14.76 10.78 -3.51
C ARG A 281 -15.83 10.74 -2.43
N MET A 282 -15.44 10.65 -1.17
CA MET A 282 -16.33 10.65 -0.02
C MET A 282 -16.67 12.07 0.49
N GLY A 283 -16.30 13.11 -0.27
CA GLY A 283 -16.60 14.51 0.08
C GLY A 283 -15.80 15.02 1.29
N LYS A 284 -14.65 14.43 1.59
CA LYS A 284 -13.77 14.83 2.69
C LYS A 284 -12.59 15.62 2.15
N PRO A 285 -12.25 16.78 2.74
CA PRO A 285 -11.03 17.51 2.42
C PRO A 285 -9.80 16.87 3.03
N GLY A 286 -8.62 17.25 2.53
CA GLY A 286 -7.33 16.81 3.05
C GLY A 286 -6.69 15.71 2.23
N ARG A 287 -5.68 15.10 2.81
CA ARG A 287 -4.90 14.00 2.26
C ARG A 287 -4.97 12.79 3.18
N ALA A 288 -4.61 11.63 2.66
CA ALA A 288 -4.59 10.39 3.42
C ALA A 288 -3.46 9.47 2.98
N VAL A 289 -2.82 8.84 3.94
CA VAL A 289 -1.79 7.83 3.73
C VAL A 289 -1.88 6.79 4.83
N GLY A 290 -1.70 5.53 4.47
CA GLY A 290 -1.73 4.46 5.45
C GLY A 290 -1.23 3.14 4.89
N PHE A 291 -1.23 2.11 5.75
CA PHE A 291 -0.83 0.77 5.35
C PHE A 291 -1.46 -0.31 6.23
N ALA A 292 -1.47 -1.52 5.72
CA ALA A 292 -1.85 -2.74 6.44
C ALA A 292 -0.71 -3.75 6.45
N CYS A 293 -0.47 -4.37 7.61
CA CYS A 293 0.32 -5.60 7.76
C CYS A 293 -0.63 -6.79 7.71
N TYR A 294 -0.33 -7.78 6.88
CA TYR A 294 -1.13 -8.99 6.66
C TYR A 294 -0.59 -10.12 7.54
N LEU A 295 -1.22 -10.32 8.69
CA LEU A 295 -0.70 -11.25 9.70
C LEU A 295 -0.90 -12.71 9.30
N ASP A 296 -1.95 -13.03 8.53
CA ASP A 296 -2.20 -14.37 7.99
C ASP A 296 -1.07 -14.92 7.12
N LYS A 297 -0.23 -14.03 6.56
CA LYS A 297 0.93 -14.44 5.76
C LYS A 297 2.15 -14.83 6.61
N LEU A 298 2.13 -14.50 7.90
CA LEU A 298 3.25 -14.70 8.81
C LEU A 298 3.29 -16.11 9.41
N GLU A 299 2.21 -16.88 9.32
CA GLU A 299 2.19 -18.31 9.72
C GLU A 299 3.30 -19.10 9.03
N ARG A 300 3.56 -18.81 7.74
CA ARG A 300 4.62 -19.46 6.97
C ARG A 300 6.05 -19.12 7.46
N LEU A 301 6.25 -18.03 8.15
CA LEU A 301 7.55 -17.69 8.74
C LEU A 301 7.95 -18.63 9.88
N GLU A 302 6.96 -19.18 10.61
CA GLU A 302 7.22 -20.16 11.66
C GLU A 302 7.64 -21.50 11.08
N GLU A 303 7.00 -21.92 9.98
CA GLU A 303 7.35 -23.18 9.31
C GLU A 303 8.80 -23.13 8.81
N VAL A 304 9.18 -22.05 8.11
CA VAL A 304 10.54 -21.87 7.57
C VAL A 304 11.60 -21.79 8.69
N ARG A 305 11.26 -21.23 9.87
CA ARG A 305 12.18 -21.14 11.02
C ARG A 305 12.31 -22.43 11.82
N ARG A 306 11.33 -23.33 11.72
CA ARG A 306 11.38 -24.66 12.35
C ARG A 306 12.16 -25.66 11.50
N ASP A 307 12.21 -25.44 10.19
CA ASP A 307 12.91 -26.31 9.22
C ASP A 307 14.35 -25.87 8.93
N ALA A 308 14.79 -24.73 9.50
CA ALA A 308 16.16 -24.18 9.38
C ALA A 308 16.97 -24.37 10.66
#